data_2f322973f10437fb67cbd2da37fa44fe
#
_entry.id   2f322973f10437fb67cbd2da37fa44fe
#
_cell.length_a   1.000
_cell.length_b   1.000
_cell.length_c   1.000
_cell.angle_alpha   90.00
_cell.angle_beta   90.00
_cell.angle_gamma   90.00
#
_symmetry.space_group_name_H-M   'P 1'
#
loop_
_entity.id
_entity.type
_entity.pdbx_description
1 polymer ?
#
loop_
_entity_poly.entity_id
_entity_poly.type
_entity_poly.pdbx_seq_one_letter_code
_entity_poly.pdbx_strand_id
1 'polypeptide(L)'
;AWVFGKSSDKSIIPVTDIETNIHATDFKNLIEEAEGNSNYRLAIRYYYLWLLKRLSTSEIIHYDVEKTNNDYRNEIVSTKIKEEFAYTSYLYNYIWYGEFDVNEEQFNKAKRAFLKFLNSIKA
;
A
#
# COMPACT_ATOMS: atom_id res chain seq x y z
N ALA A 1 12.57 11.20 11.00
CA ALA A 1 12.79 11.01 10.38
C ALA A 1 12.88 10.93 9.80
N TRP A 2 12.65 10.94 9.54
CA TRP A 2 12.71 10.62 8.67
C TRP A 2 13.12 11.04 8.02
N VAL A 3 13.25 11.07 7.94
CA VAL A 3 13.64 11.26 7.20
C VAL A 3 14.00 11.30 6.61
N PHE A 4 13.84 11.36 6.23
CA PHE A 4 14.10 11.24 5.41
C PHE A 4 14.44 11.80 4.82
N GLY A 5 14.40 11.90 4.79
CA GLY A 5 14.69 12.26 4.11
C GLY A 5 14.80 13.10 3.74
N LYS A 6 14.91 13.61 3.84
CA LYS A 6 14.98 14.38 3.20
C LYS A 6 14.94 14.44 2.16
N SER A 7 14.47 14.25 2.10
CA SER A 7 14.81 14.05 0.96
C SER A 7 14.90 15.24 0.16
N SER A 8 15.87 15.46 -0.29
CA SER A 8 16.11 16.53 -1.20
C SER A 8 15.43 16.33 -2.54
N ASP A 9 14.82 15.21 -2.73
CA ASP A 9 14.15 14.91 -3.98
C ASP A 9 12.80 15.61 -4.02
N LYS A 10 12.68 16.60 -4.89
CA LYS A 10 11.48 17.42 -4.97
C LYS A 10 10.33 16.71 -5.68
N SER A 11 10.59 15.60 -6.34
CA SER A 11 9.55 14.87 -7.03
C SER A 11 8.75 13.98 -6.10
N ILE A 12 9.23 13.79 -4.87
CA ILE A 12 8.55 12.92 -3.91
C ILE A 12 7.38 13.65 -3.28
N ILE A 13 6.19 13.10 -3.45
CA ILE A 13 4.98 13.62 -2.83
C ILE A 13 4.94 13.11 -1.40
N PRO A 14 4.72 14.00 -0.42
CA PRO A 14 4.63 13.54 0.98
C PRO A 14 3.57 12.47 1.15
N VAL A 15 3.91 11.42 1.87
CA VAL A 15 3.01 10.29 2.08
C VAL A 15 1.73 10.72 2.80
N THR A 16 1.85 11.68 3.73
CA THR A 16 0.69 12.18 4.45
C THR A 16 -0.34 12.82 3.51
N ASP A 17 0.12 13.51 2.45
CA ASP A 17 -0.79 14.11 1.47
C ASP A 17 -1.51 13.01 0.69
N ILE A 18 -0.80 11.93 0.36
CA ILE A 18 -1.38 10.80 -0.35
C ILE A 18 -2.44 10.12 0.51
N GLU A 19 -2.13 9.91 1.79
CA GLU A 19 -3.08 9.28 2.71
C GLU A 19 -4.35 10.09 2.86
N THR A 20 -4.23 11.42 2.86
CA THR A 20 -5.39 12.31 2.98
C THR A 20 -6.21 12.33 1.70
N ASN A 21 -5.58 12.13 0.54
CA ASN A 21 -6.22 12.26 -0.78
C ASN A 21 -6.21 10.95 -1.55
N ILE A 22 -6.47 9.86 -0.87
CA ILE A 22 -6.31 8.51 -1.43
C ILE A 22 -7.15 8.31 -2.70
N HIS A 23 -8.36 8.88 -2.74
CA HIS A 23 -9.26 8.68 -3.88
C HIS A 23 -8.86 9.49 -5.12
N ALA A 24 -8.08 10.54 -4.94
CA ALA A 24 -7.61 11.38 -6.04
C ALA A 24 -6.21 11.02 -6.52
N THR A 25 -5.55 10.08 -5.86
CA THR A 25 -4.16 9.75 -6.14
C THR A 25 -4.04 8.74 -7.28
N ASP A 26 -3.11 9.00 -8.20
CA ASP A 26 -2.79 8.08 -9.29
C ASP A 26 -1.66 7.15 -8.82
N PHE A 27 -2.06 6.04 -8.21
CA PHE A 27 -1.09 5.11 -7.62
C PHE A 27 -0.25 4.39 -8.69
N LYS A 28 -0.82 4.17 -9.87
CA LYS A 28 -0.09 3.47 -10.91
C LYS A 28 1.17 4.22 -11.31
N ASN A 29 1.05 5.53 -11.50
CA ASN A 29 2.20 6.36 -11.84
C ASN A 29 3.21 6.43 -10.70
N LEU A 30 2.73 6.56 -9.47
CA LEU A 30 3.63 6.60 -8.31
C LEU A 30 4.42 5.31 -8.15
N ILE A 31 3.76 4.18 -8.37
CA ILE A 31 4.40 2.88 -8.28
C ILE A 31 5.47 2.73 -9.36
N GLU A 32 5.15 3.11 -10.60
CA GLU A 32 6.10 3.03 -11.69
C GLU A 32 7.35 3.87 -11.41
N GLU A 33 7.15 5.06 -10.86
CA GLU A 33 8.28 5.92 -10.52
C GLU A 33 9.12 5.31 -9.41
N ALA A 34 8.49 4.80 -8.38
CA ALA A 34 9.22 4.17 -7.27
C ALA A 34 10.00 2.95 -7.75
N GLU A 35 9.39 2.12 -8.61
CA GLU A 35 10.08 0.95 -9.17
C GLU A 35 11.26 1.38 -10.03
N GLY A 36 11.07 2.42 -10.86
CA GLY A 36 12.11 2.93 -11.70
C GLY A 36 13.33 3.43 -10.93
N ASN A 37 13.11 3.88 -9.71
CA ASN A 37 14.17 4.33 -8.82
C ASN A 37 14.65 3.21 -7.88
N SER A 38 14.18 2.00 -8.08
CA SER A 38 14.49 0.86 -7.22
C SER A 38 14.11 1.12 -5.76
N ASN A 39 13.13 2.00 -5.54
CA ASN A 39 12.62 2.27 -4.21
C ASN A 39 11.46 1.32 -3.93
N TYR A 40 11.83 0.06 -3.67
CA TYR A 40 10.84 -1.02 -3.56
C TYR A 40 9.99 -0.91 -2.32
N ARG A 41 10.56 -0.42 -1.21
CA ARG A 41 9.79 -0.22 0.02
C ARG A 41 8.67 0.78 -0.21
N LEU A 42 8.99 1.89 -0.88
CA LEU A 42 7.98 2.91 -1.16
C LEU A 42 6.93 2.40 -2.15
N ALA A 43 7.34 1.60 -3.14
CA ALA A 43 6.39 1.02 -4.08
C ALA A 43 5.38 0.12 -3.35
N ILE A 44 5.82 -0.65 -2.37
CA ILE A 44 4.91 -1.49 -1.59
C ILE A 44 3.95 -0.65 -0.75
N ARG A 45 4.43 0.48 -0.22
CA ARG A 45 3.53 1.41 0.47
C ARG A 45 2.42 1.89 -0.44
N TYR A 46 2.77 2.25 -1.68
CA TYR A 46 1.76 2.70 -2.65
C TYR A 46 0.79 1.59 -3.01
N TYR A 47 1.26 0.35 -3.16
CA TYR A 47 0.36 -0.77 -3.40
C TYR A 47 -0.63 -0.95 -2.26
N TYR A 48 -0.15 -0.84 -1.04
CA TYR A 48 -1.00 -0.97 0.14
C TYR A 48 -2.08 0.12 0.15
N LEU A 49 -1.71 1.37 -0.11
CA LEU A 49 -2.67 2.46 -0.14
C LEU A 49 -3.65 2.32 -1.30
N TRP A 50 -3.17 1.83 -2.45
CA TRP A 50 -4.04 1.55 -3.59
C TRP A 50 -5.08 0.48 -3.22
N LEU A 51 -4.65 -0.53 -2.50
CA LEU A 51 -5.55 -1.58 -2.02
C LEU A 51 -6.64 -1.00 -1.12
N LEU A 52 -6.27 -0.13 -0.17
CA LEU A 52 -7.24 0.52 0.69
C LEU A 52 -8.23 1.36 -0.12
N LYS A 53 -7.73 2.06 -1.12
CA LYS A 53 -8.60 2.83 -2.01
C LYS A 53 -9.61 1.92 -2.71
N ARG A 54 -9.14 0.79 -3.25
CA ARG A 54 -10.00 -0.15 -3.96
C ARG A 54 -11.07 -0.73 -3.04
N LEU A 55 -10.66 -1.12 -1.84
CA LEU A 55 -11.59 -1.67 -0.85
C LEU A 55 -12.62 -0.64 -0.42
N SER A 56 -12.21 0.61 -0.29
CA SER A 56 -13.11 1.69 0.10
C SER A 56 -14.10 2.01 -1.03
N THR A 57 -13.61 2.07 -2.26
CA THR A 57 -14.48 2.34 -3.42
C THR A 57 -15.52 1.25 -3.58
N SER A 58 -15.17 0.01 -3.28
CA SER A 58 -16.09 -1.13 -3.34
C SER A 58 -16.95 -1.25 -2.09
N GLU A 59 -16.84 -0.31 -1.16
CA GLU A 59 -17.61 -0.26 0.08
C GLU A 59 -17.39 -1.48 0.99
N ILE A 60 -16.21 -2.09 0.86
CA ILE A 60 -15.83 -3.20 1.73
C ILE A 60 -15.28 -2.69 3.04
N ILE A 61 -14.59 -1.55 3.02
CA ILE A 61 -14.13 -0.84 4.20
C ILE A 61 -14.52 0.63 4.07
N HIS A 62 -14.42 1.33 5.19
CA HIS A 62 -14.57 2.78 5.21
C HIS A 62 -13.20 3.39 5.53
N TYR A 63 -12.57 3.96 4.52
CA TYR A 63 -11.22 4.48 4.68
C TYR A 63 -11.18 5.73 5.56
N ASP A 64 -10.24 5.74 6.50
CA ASP A 64 -9.95 6.91 7.32
C ASP A 64 -8.46 6.84 7.67
N VAL A 65 -7.78 7.97 7.50
CA VAL A 65 -6.32 8.01 7.69
C VAL A 65 -5.91 7.60 9.11
N GLU A 66 -6.80 7.73 10.08
CA GLU A 66 -6.48 7.40 11.46
C GLU A 66 -6.74 5.94 11.83
N LYS A 67 -7.30 5.17 10.92
CA LYS A 67 -7.57 3.76 11.19
C LYS A 67 -6.33 2.89 11.02
N THR A 68 -6.31 1.79 11.75
CA THR A 68 -5.24 0.80 11.69
C THR A 68 -5.66 -0.37 10.79
N ASN A 69 -4.69 -1.24 10.47
CA ASN A 69 -4.98 -2.46 9.73
C ASN A 69 -6.04 -3.30 10.44
N ASN A 70 -5.97 -3.37 11.76
CA ASN A 70 -6.95 -4.11 12.54
C ASN A 70 -8.35 -3.54 12.38
N ASP A 71 -8.45 -2.22 12.35
CA ASP A 71 -9.75 -1.57 12.16
C ASP A 71 -10.36 -1.99 10.83
N TYR A 72 -9.58 -1.94 9.76
CA TYR A 72 -10.06 -2.33 8.43
C TYR A 72 -10.42 -3.80 8.38
N ARG A 73 -9.57 -4.64 8.95
CA ARG A 73 -9.82 -6.08 8.96
C ARG A 73 -11.14 -6.40 9.63
N ASN A 74 -11.45 -5.71 10.71
CA ASN A 74 -12.71 -5.93 11.43
C ASN A 74 -13.93 -5.46 10.66
N GLU A 75 -13.76 -4.55 9.71
CA GLU A 75 -14.87 -4.09 8.86
C GLU A 75 -15.19 -5.07 7.74
N ILE A 76 -14.24 -5.90 7.35
CA ILE A 76 -14.42 -6.81 6.22
C ILE A 76 -15.30 -7.97 6.63
N VAL A 77 -16.41 -8.15 5.91
CA VAL A 77 -17.39 -9.20 6.23
C VAL A 77 -17.00 -10.54 5.62
N SER A 78 -16.53 -10.51 4.36
CA SER A 78 -16.15 -11.75 3.65
C SER A 78 -14.93 -12.38 4.29
N THR A 79 -15.04 -13.65 4.66
CA THR A 79 -13.92 -14.39 5.24
C THR A 79 -12.74 -14.45 4.27
N LYS A 80 -13.02 -14.69 2.99
CA LYS A 80 -11.98 -14.78 1.98
C LYS A 80 -11.22 -13.47 1.85
N ILE A 81 -11.95 -12.35 1.74
CA ILE A 81 -11.32 -11.04 1.60
C ILE A 81 -10.57 -10.68 2.86
N LYS A 82 -11.14 -11.01 4.03
CA LYS A 82 -10.48 -10.75 5.31
C LYS A 82 -9.12 -11.47 5.39
N GLU A 83 -9.07 -12.72 4.95
CA GLU A 83 -7.83 -13.49 4.96
C GLU A 83 -6.81 -12.93 3.99
N GLU A 84 -7.25 -12.53 2.80
CA GLU A 84 -6.35 -11.92 1.84
C GLU A 84 -5.83 -10.58 2.34
N PHE A 85 -6.68 -9.80 2.98
CA PHE A 85 -6.26 -8.53 3.56
C PHE A 85 -5.25 -8.76 4.67
N ALA A 86 -5.49 -9.76 5.52
CA ALA A 86 -4.56 -10.08 6.60
C ALA A 86 -3.18 -10.43 6.05
N TYR A 87 -3.13 -11.22 4.96
CA TYR A 87 -1.87 -11.61 4.37
C TYR A 87 -1.14 -10.42 3.74
N THR A 88 -1.83 -9.60 2.94
CA THR A 88 -1.19 -8.45 2.31
C THR A 88 -0.78 -7.40 3.33
N SER A 89 -1.56 -7.24 4.40
CA SER A 89 -1.18 -6.33 5.49
C SER A 89 0.06 -6.82 6.22
N TYR A 90 0.17 -8.14 6.40
CA TYR A 90 1.37 -8.73 6.97
C TYR A 90 2.59 -8.44 6.11
N LEU A 91 2.47 -8.65 4.79
CA LEU A 91 3.57 -8.36 3.88
C LEU A 91 3.95 -6.88 3.91
N TYR A 92 2.95 -6.01 3.93
CA TYR A 92 3.18 -4.59 3.99
C TYR A 92 3.93 -4.20 5.26
N ASN A 93 3.46 -4.67 6.41
CA ASN A 93 4.11 -4.35 7.68
C ASN A 93 5.54 -4.87 7.72
N TYR A 94 5.76 -6.09 7.23
CA TYR A 94 7.08 -6.69 7.21
C TYR A 94 8.05 -5.85 6.37
N ILE A 95 7.62 -5.41 5.19
CA ILE A 95 8.46 -4.68 4.26
C ILE A 95 8.61 -3.22 4.67
N TRP A 96 7.50 -2.57 5.02
CA TRP A 96 7.54 -1.13 5.31
C TRP A 96 8.27 -0.81 6.60
N TYR A 97 8.02 -1.60 7.65
CA TYR A 97 8.62 -1.35 8.95
C TYR A 97 9.88 -2.17 9.21
N GLY A 98 10.25 -3.08 8.30
CA GLY A 98 11.43 -3.90 8.47
C GLY A 98 12.71 -3.10 8.29
N GLU A 99 13.75 -3.47 9.04
CA GLU A 99 15.03 -2.79 8.98
C GLU A 99 16.01 -3.57 8.10
N PHE A 100 15.61 -3.82 6.87
CA PHE A 100 16.43 -4.54 5.90
C PHE A 100 16.23 -3.93 4.53
N ASP A 101 17.18 -4.13 3.63
CA ASP A 101 17.06 -3.68 2.27
C ASP A 101 16.14 -4.62 1.50
N VAL A 102 15.12 -4.07 0.87
CA VAL A 102 14.19 -4.86 0.07
C VAL A 102 14.79 -5.02 -1.32
N ASN A 103 15.10 -6.25 -1.70
CA ASN A 103 15.65 -6.51 -3.03
C ASN A 103 14.52 -6.75 -4.03
N GLU A 104 14.91 -6.84 -5.31
CA GLU A 104 13.93 -6.97 -6.39
C GLU A 104 13.11 -8.25 -6.27
N GLU A 105 13.72 -9.34 -5.85
CA GLU A 105 13.02 -10.61 -5.71
C GLU A 105 11.93 -10.53 -4.63
N GLN A 106 12.28 -9.96 -3.49
CA GLN A 106 11.33 -9.77 -2.39
C GLN A 106 10.20 -8.85 -2.81
N PHE A 107 10.54 -7.77 -3.52
CA PHE A 107 9.54 -6.85 -4.02
C PHE A 107 8.59 -7.54 -4.98
N ASN A 108 9.12 -8.29 -5.94
CA ASN A 108 8.29 -8.94 -6.95
C ASN A 108 7.33 -9.95 -6.33
N LYS A 109 7.77 -10.64 -5.28
CA LYS A 109 6.91 -11.59 -4.57
C LYS A 109 5.74 -10.86 -3.92
N ALA A 110 6.01 -9.77 -3.22
CA ALA A 110 4.97 -8.98 -2.56
C ALA A 110 4.06 -8.34 -3.62
N LYS A 111 4.63 -7.81 -4.69
CA LYS A 111 3.88 -7.19 -5.78
C LYS A 111 2.84 -8.16 -6.36
N ARG A 112 3.25 -9.42 -6.57
CA ARG A 112 2.32 -10.42 -7.12
C ARG A 112 1.12 -10.62 -6.19
N ALA A 113 1.37 -10.66 -4.87
CA ALA A 113 0.29 -10.83 -3.91
C ALA A 113 -0.67 -9.64 -3.93
N PHE A 114 -0.13 -8.43 -3.98
CA PHE A 114 -0.96 -7.23 -4.02
C PHE A 114 -1.77 -7.16 -5.32
N LEU A 115 -1.15 -7.43 -6.46
CA LEU A 115 -1.84 -7.38 -7.73
C LEU A 115 -2.95 -8.42 -7.81
N LYS A 116 -2.69 -9.63 -7.32
CA LYS A 116 -3.70 -10.68 -7.30
C LYS A 116 -4.92 -10.24 -6.50
N PHE A 117 -4.68 -9.67 -5.33
CA PHE A 117 -5.77 -9.21 -4.47
C PHE A 117 -6.51 -8.03 -5.12
N LEU A 118 -5.77 -7.04 -5.60
CA LEU A 118 -6.37 -5.89 -6.28
C LEU A 118 -7.27 -6.32 -7.43
N ASN A 119 -6.80 -7.25 -8.25
CA ASN A 119 -7.55 -7.70 -9.41
C ASN A 119 -8.77 -8.52 -9.04
N SER A 120 -8.82 -9.07 -7.84
CA SER A 120 -9.96 -9.85 -7.37
C SER A 120 -11.09 -8.97 -6.82
N ILE A 121 -10.81 -7.70 -6.53
CA ILE A 121 -11.80 -6.79 -5.98
C ILE A 121 -12.38 -5.95 -7.11
N LYS A 122 -13.69 -6.02 -7.27
CA LYS A 122 -14.36 -5.21 -8.28
C LYS A 122 -14.51 -3.78 -7.76
N ALA A 123 -14.05 -2.87 -8.57
CA ALA A 123 -14.15 -1.46 -8.21
C ALA A 123 -15.41 -0.84 -8.78
#